data_09c0827455e97cd87582502a1d0b187f
#
_entry.id   09c0827455e97cd87582502a1d0b187f
#
_cell.length_a   1.000
_cell.length_b   1.000
_cell.length_c   1.000
_cell.angle_alpha   90.00
_cell.angle_beta   90.00
_cell.angle_gamma   90.00
#
_symmetry.space_group_name_H-M   'P 1'
#
loop_
_entity.id
_entity.type
_entity.pdbx_description
1 polymer ?
#
loop_
_entity_poly.entity_id
_entity_poly.type
_entity_poly.pdbx_seq_one_letter_code
_entity_poly.pdbx_strand_id
1 'polypeptide(L)'
;MGGQKHKKHGKSGGGGGGGNGHKSKPQQHNTSSGARKPVTINDISPEFQTIILDFLRDIDCSFPEYREVLAPYLGYSHEMKPMPDELYIELYSHCREIYPVKFFDILYKNETLFAKAQASAPDAPDALDAASVEFIPGVDFRDIWATEDITENTKDIIWKYLQLILFSIVNNLSDMGSFGDTAKLFEAIDDNELKTKLEE
;
A
#
# COMPACT_ATOMS: atom_id res chain seq x y z
N MET A 1 -42.68 -57.79 39.51
CA MET A 1 -42.01 -58.31 40.73
C MET A 1 -40.86 -57.32 40.93
N GLY A 2 -41.00 -56.46 41.79
CA GLY A 2 -40.79 -56.41 43.23
C GLY A 2 -39.43 -55.78 43.43
N GLY A 3 -39.16 -54.86 44.20
CA GLY A 3 -39.71 -54.15 45.31
C GLY A 3 -38.66 -53.24 45.85
N GLN A 4 -39.08 -52.05 46.22
CA GLN A 4 -39.01 -51.46 47.57
C GLN A 4 -37.61 -51.11 48.09
N LYS A 5 -37.40 -49.79 48.32
CA LYS A 5 -37.53 -48.98 49.57
C LYS A 5 -36.34 -49.04 50.52
N HIS A 6 -35.81 -47.89 50.90
CA HIS A 6 -35.86 -47.15 52.18
C HIS A 6 -34.75 -46.09 52.21
N LYS A 7 -35.03 -44.80 52.39
CA LYS A 7 -35.14 -43.98 53.61
C LYS A 7 -33.90 -44.03 54.52
N LYS A 8 -33.21 -42.93 54.78
CA LYS A 8 -33.43 -41.92 55.81
C LYS A 8 -32.19 -41.09 56.11
N HIS A 9 -32.37 -39.82 56.20
CA HIS A 9 -32.01 -38.90 57.30
C HIS A 9 -30.56 -38.63 57.73
N GLY A 10 -30.31 -37.32 57.90
CA GLY A 10 -29.39 -36.68 58.85
C GLY A 10 -28.74 -35.46 58.21
N LYS A 11 -29.11 -34.31 58.35
CA LYS A 11 -29.23 -33.20 59.31
C LYS A 11 -27.85 -32.63 59.74
N SER A 12 -27.75 -31.35 59.44
CA SER A 12 -27.25 -30.21 60.24
C SER A 12 -25.79 -29.75 60.13
N GLY A 13 -25.67 -28.44 60.04
CA GLY A 13 -24.64 -27.61 60.53
C GLY A 13 -23.86 -26.89 59.43
N GLY A 14 -24.00 -25.65 59.13
CA GLY A 14 -23.80 -24.47 59.92
C GLY A 14 -22.47 -23.83 59.53
N GLY A 15 -22.42 -22.59 59.10
CA GLY A 15 -21.19 -21.87 59.08
C GLY A 15 -21.01 -20.99 57.84
N GLY A 16 -21.20 -19.71 58.04
CA GLY A 16 -21.09 -18.61 57.16
C GLY A 16 -19.65 -18.29 56.69
N GLY A 17 -19.61 -17.46 55.68
CA GLY A 17 -18.35 -16.91 55.21
C GLY A 17 -18.58 -16.17 53.92
N GLY A 18 -18.65 -14.84 53.99
CA GLY A 18 -18.79 -13.94 52.89
C GLY A 18 -17.65 -14.10 51.88
N GLY A 19 -17.98 -14.05 50.65
CA GLY A 19 -17.02 -14.09 49.56
C GLY A 19 -17.47 -13.23 48.41
N ASN A 20 -16.87 -12.10 48.36
CA ASN A 20 -16.84 -11.08 47.31
C ASN A 20 -17.13 -11.61 45.92
N GLY A 21 -18.29 -11.25 45.37
CA GLY A 21 -18.60 -11.42 43.97
C GLY A 21 -17.79 -10.42 43.10
N HIS A 22 -16.67 -10.87 42.59
CA HIS A 22 -16.03 -10.20 41.48
C HIS A 22 -16.89 -10.40 40.23
N LYS A 23 -17.71 -9.39 39.93
CA LYS A 23 -18.31 -9.24 38.59
C LYS A 23 -17.21 -8.95 37.61
N SER A 24 -16.70 -9.95 36.91
CA SER A 24 -15.92 -9.84 35.70
C SER A 24 -16.79 -9.14 34.66
N LYS A 25 -16.50 -7.87 34.40
CA LYS A 25 -16.99 -7.18 33.21
C LYS A 25 -16.48 -7.93 32.00
N PRO A 26 -17.30 -8.22 30.98
CA PRO A 26 -16.79 -8.69 29.71
C PRO A 26 -15.92 -7.58 29.13
N GLN A 27 -14.62 -7.84 28.96
CA GLN A 27 -13.74 -7.05 28.15
C GLN A 27 -14.28 -7.14 26.72
N GLN A 28 -14.90 -6.05 26.28
CA GLN A 28 -15.13 -5.82 24.87
C GLN A 28 -13.73 -5.72 24.24
N HIS A 29 -13.34 -6.76 23.53
CA HIS A 29 -12.27 -6.68 22.56
C HIS A 29 -12.73 -5.69 21.50
N ASN A 30 -12.29 -4.45 21.64
CA ASN A 30 -12.39 -3.44 20.63
C ASN A 30 -11.40 -3.82 19.52
N THR A 31 -11.82 -4.68 18.61
CA THR A 31 -11.18 -4.84 17.31
C THR A 31 -11.52 -3.58 16.51
N SER A 32 -10.85 -2.48 16.83
CA SER A 32 -10.79 -1.36 15.92
C SER A 32 -9.92 -1.81 14.74
N SER A 33 -10.54 -2.45 13.76
CA SER A 33 -10.05 -2.42 12.40
C SER A 33 -10.04 -0.92 12.04
N GLY A 34 -8.85 -0.31 12.10
CA GLY A 34 -8.65 1.08 11.76
C GLY A 34 -9.03 1.30 10.29
N ALA A 35 -10.30 1.64 10.06
CA ALA A 35 -10.73 2.11 8.77
C ALA A 35 -9.87 3.34 8.44
N ARG A 36 -8.99 3.21 7.45
CA ARG A 36 -8.16 4.32 6.99
C ARG A 36 -9.10 5.46 6.60
N LYS A 37 -8.83 6.65 7.13
CA LYS A 37 -9.57 7.86 6.78
C LYS A 37 -9.58 8.00 5.24
N PRO A 38 -10.74 8.30 4.62
CA PRO A 38 -10.80 8.52 3.18
C PRO A 38 -9.85 9.66 2.79
N VAL A 39 -9.12 9.47 1.71
CA VAL A 39 -8.21 10.48 1.15
C VAL A 39 -9.04 11.60 0.55
N THR A 40 -8.59 12.83 0.74
CA THR A 40 -9.15 14.03 0.11
C THR A 40 -8.07 14.74 -0.69
N ILE A 41 -8.44 15.67 -1.57
CA ILE A 41 -7.47 16.43 -2.37
C ILE A 41 -6.49 17.22 -1.49
N ASN A 42 -6.91 17.65 -0.31
CA ASN A 42 -6.07 18.37 0.65
C ASN A 42 -4.98 17.50 1.30
N ASP A 43 -5.13 16.18 1.21
CA ASP A 43 -4.14 15.23 1.68
C ASP A 43 -3.07 14.93 0.61
N ILE A 44 -3.19 15.52 -0.60
CA ILE A 44 -2.32 15.29 -1.75
C ILE A 44 -1.47 16.54 -2.00
N SER A 45 -0.14 16.39 -1.91
CA SER A 45 0.75 17.53 -2.13
C SER A 45 0.71 18.00 -3.60
N PRO A 46 0.90 19.31 -3.85
CA PRO A 46 1.03 19.84 -5.20
C PRO A 46 2.19 19.20 -5.99
N GLU A 47 3.26 18.82 -5.31
CA GLU A 47 4.40 18.13 -5.90
C GLU A 47 3.96 16.77 -6.47
N PHE A 48 3.22 15.96 -5.69
CA PHE A 48 2.68 14.70 -6.19
C PHE A 48 1.82 14.91 -7.43
N GLN A 49 0.91 15.90 -7.39
CA GLN A 49 0.01 16.19 -8.52
C GLN A 49 0.79 16.54 -9.80
N THR A 50 1.86 17.30 -9.67
CA THR A 50 2.73 17.67 -10.79
C THR A 50 3.49 16.46 -11.32
N ILE A 51 4.17 15.73 -10.42
CA ILE A 51 5.02 14.60 -10.78
C ILE A 51 4.19 13.49 -11.45
N ILE A 52 3.03 13.14 -10.87
CA ILE A 52 2.21 12.08 -11.44
C ILE A 52 1.67 12.45 -12.83
N LEU A 53 1.25 13.69 -13.03
CA LEU A 53 0.75 14.15 -14.32
C LEU A 53 1.83 14.17 -15.39
N ASP A 54 3.05 14.61 -15.05
CA ASP A 54 4.19 14.56 -15.97
C ASP A 54 4.58 13.13 -16.30
N PHE A 55 4.56 12.23 -15.32
CA PHE A 55 4.83 10.82 -15.54
C PHE A 55 3.82 10.18 -16.49
N LEU A 56 2.52 10.43 -16.31
CA LEU A 56 1.47 9.94 -17.21
C LEU A 56 1.68 10.42 -18.65
N ARG A 57 2.07 11.69 -18.84
CA ARG A 57 2.36 12.26 -20.15
C ARG A 57 3.57 11.62 -20.81
N ASP A 58 4.63 11.41 -20.04
CA ASP A 58 5.85 10.78 -20.58
C ASP A 58 5.59 9.32 -20.96
N ILE A 59 4.78 8.58 -20.19
CA ILE A 59 4.34 7.23 -20.57
C ILE A 59 3.48 7.26 -21.84
N ASP A 60 2.49 8.16 -21.97
CA ASP A 60 1.65 8.28 -23.17
C ASP A 60 2.48 8.62 -24.44
N CYS A 61 3.49 9.47 -24.28
CA CYS A 61 4.37 9.84 -25.38
C CYS A 61 5.33 8.71 -25.78
N SER A 62 5.85 7.96 -24.82
CA SER A 62 6.86 6.93 -25.05
C SER A 62 6.26 5.58 -25.40
N PHE A 63 5.05 5.29 -24.92
CA PHE A 63 4.37 3.99 -25.05
C PHE A 63 2.91 4.20 -25.52
N PRO A 64 2.70 4.47 -26.81
CA PRO A 64 1.38 4.81 -27.34
C PRO A 64 0.30 3.73 -27.13
N GLU A 65 0.70 2.49 -26.91
CA GLU A 65 -0.18 1.36 -26.60
C GLU A 65 -0.99 1.55 -25.31
N TYR A 66 -0.49 2.37 -24.38
CA TYR A 66 -1.21 2.68 -23.12
C TYR A 66 -2.13 3.90 -23.23
N ARG A 67 -2.22 4.54 -24.39
CA ARG A 67 -3.02 5.77 -24.59
C ARG A 67 -4.47 5.62 -24.17
N GLU A 68 -5.12 4.50 -24.49
CA GLU A 68 -6.50 4.25 -24.11
C GLU A 68 -6.66 4.12 -22.59
N VAL A 69 -5.70 3.47 -21.93
CA VAL A 69 -5.67 3.30 -20.47
C VAL A 69 -5.44 4.64 -19.76
N LEU A 70 -4.61 5.50 -20.35
CA LEU A 70 -4.25 6.80 -19.78
C LEU A 70 -5.23 7.92 -20.15
N ALA A 71 -6.09 7.70 -21.15
CA ALA A 71 -7.05 8.70 -21.63
C ALA A 71 -7.94 9.31 -20.52
N PRO A 72 -8.43 8.57 -19.51
CA PRO A 72 -9.21 9.15 -18.42
C PRO A 72 -8.46 10.26 -17.68
N TYR A 73 -7.15 10.12 -17.50
CA TYR A 73 -6.30 11.07 -16.78
C TYR A 73 -5.81 12.20 -17.67
N LEU A 74 -5.49 11.92 -18.94
CA LEU A 74 -4.86 12.85 -19.88
C LEU A 74 -5.86 13.56 -20.79
N GLY A 75 -7.06 13.04 -20.97
CA GLY A 75 -8.09 13.65 -21.80
C GLY A 75 -8.40 15.11 -21.43
N TYR A 76 -8.23 15.46 -20.16
CA TYR A 76 -8.42 16.82 -19.67
C TYR A 76 -7.32 17.79 -20.12
N SER A 77 -6.11 17.31 -20.38
CA SER A 77 -5.02 18.17 -20.85
C SER A 77 -5.21 18.61 -22.29
N HIS A 78 -5.88 17.84 -23.13
CA HIS A 78 -6.23 18.24 -24.51
C HIS A 78 -7.26 19.36 -24.55
N GLU A 79 -8.15 19.41 -23.56
CA GLU A 79 -9.17 20.46 -23.42
C GLU A 79 -8.69 21.68 -22.64
N MET A 80 -7.41 21.73 -22.24
CA MET A 80 -6.83 22.74 -21.34
C MET A 80 -7.57 22.85 -19.99
N LYS A 81 -8.27 21.81 -19.59
CA LYS A 81 -8.90 21.72 -18.28
C LYS A 81 -7.98 20.99 -17.29
N PRO A 82 -7.94 21.42 -16.03
CA PRO A 82 -7.24 20.67 -15.01
C PRO A 82 -7.89 19.29 -14.83
N MET A 83 -7.08 18.29 -14.49
CA MET A 83 -7.59 16.98 -14.09
C MET A 83 -8.48 17.14 -12.86
N PRO A 84 -9.65 16.49 -12.79
CA PRO A 84 -10.52 16.54 -11.62
C PRO A 84 -9.87 15.98 -10.36
N ASP A 85 -10.25 16.51 -9.21
CA ASP A 85 -9.74 16.10 -7.90
C ASP A 85 -9.94 14.61 -7.65
N GLU A 86 -11.04 14.03 -8.12
CA GLU A 86 -11.38 12.62 -7.96
C GLU A 86 -10.33 11.70 -8.61
N LEU A 87 -9.80 12.08 -9.75
CA LEU A 87 -8.75 11.30 -10.43
C LEU A 87 -7.40 11.42 -9.73
N TYR A 88 -7.06 12.57 -9.16
CA TYR A 88 -5.90 12.70 -8.29
C TYR A 88 -6.03 11.83 -7.04
N ILE A 89 -7.21 11.78 -6.42
CA ILE A 89 -7.49 10.95 -5.25
C ILE A 89 -7.37 9.46 -5.59
N GLU A 90 -7.87 9.05 -6.75
CA GLU A 90 -7.76 7.68 -7.26
C GLU A 90 -6.29 7.28 -7.44
N LEU A 91 -5.53 8.07 -8.22
CA LEU A 91 -4.10 7.84 -8.46
C LEU A 91 -3.29 7.81 -7.17
N TYR A 92 -3.51 8.77 -6.28
CA TYR A 92 -2.81 8.84 -5.00
C TYR A 92 -3.14 7.65 -4.11
N SER A 93 -4.41 7.23 -4.06
CA SER A 93 -4.84 6.07 -3.27
C SER A 93 -4.18 4.79 -3.79
N HIS A 94 -4.15 4.59 -5.10
CA HIS A 94 -3.45 3.49 -5.74
C HIS A 94 -1.95 3.50 -5.41
N CYS A 95 -1.29 4.64 -5.58
CA CYS A 95 0.13 4.77 -5.26
C CYS A 95 0.43 4.48 -3.79
N ARG A 96 -0.42 4.92 -2.86
CA ARG A 96 -0.27 4.63 -1.42
C ARG A 96 -0.33 3.15 -1.08
N GLU A 97 -0.96 2.34 -1.89
CA GLU A 97 -1.02 0.89 -1.69
C GLU A 97 0.19 0.18 -2.28
N ILE A 98 0.64 0.58 -3.47
CA ILE A 98 1.67 -0.14 -4.23
C ILE A 98 3.09 0.29 -3.83
N TYR A 99 3.36 1.60 -3.76
CA TYR A 99 4.73 2.09 -3.62
C TYR A 99 5.42 1.71 -2.31
N PRO A 100 4.78 1.79 -1.13
CA PRO A 100 5.43 1.43 0.12
C PRO A 100 5.85 -0.04 0.20
N VAL A 101 5.08 -0.93 -0.44
CA VAL A 101 5.38 -2.37 -0.50
C VAL A 101 6.65 -2.63 -1.33
N LYS A 102 6.90 -1.78 -2.34
CA LYS A 102 8.04 -1.85 -3.26
C LYS A 102 9.15 -0.85 -2.91
N PHE A 103 9.15 -0.32 -1.69
CA PHE A 103 10.04 0.76 -1.26
C PHE A 103 11.51 0.52 -1.61
N PHE A 104 12.08 -0.60 -1.18
CA PHE A 104 13.50 -0.89 -1.41
C PHE A 104 13.80 -1.21 -2.87
N ASP A 105 12.89 -1.87 -3.58
CA ASP A 105 13.06 -2.15 -5.00
C ASP A 105 13.13 -0.86 -5.81
N ILE A 106 12.27 0.12 -5.49
CA ILE A 106 12.26 1.43 -6.14
C ILE A 106 13.53 2.22 -5.76
N LEU A 107 13.86 2.27 -4.47
CA LEU A 107 14.99 3.04 -3.97
C LEU A 107 16.30 2.62 -4.59
N TYR A 108 16.52 1.30 -4.70
CA TYR A 108 17.75 0.73 -5.24
C TYR A 108 17.68 0.37 -6.73
N LYS A 109 16.63 0.78 -7.45
CA LYS A 109 16.43 0.50 -8.88
C LYS A 109 16.57 -1.00 -9.18
N ASN A 110 15.90 -1.84 -8.40
CA ASN A 110 15.99 -3.29 -8.53
C ASN A 110 15.22 -3.77 -9.77
N GLU A 111 15.91 -3.99 -10.88
CA GLU A 111 15.29 -4.43 -12.14
C GLU A 111 14.61 -5.80 -12.06
N THR A 112 14.93 -6.62 -11.06
CA THR A 112 14.26 -7.90 -10.87
C THR A 112 12.77 -7.72 -10.56
N LEU A 113 12.37 -6.52 -10.09
CA LEU A 113 10.98 -6.11 -9.91
C LEU A 113 10.14 -6.26 -11.19
N PHE A 114 10.77 -6.02 -12.35
CA PHE A 114 10.11 -6.08 -13.65
C PHE A 114 10.37 -7.39 -14.40
N ALA A 115 11.13 -8.32 -13.81
CA ALA A 115 11.31 -9.63 -14.41
C ALA A 115 9.95 -10.34 -14.47
N LYS A 116 9.56 -10.81 -15.67
CA LYS A 116 8.39 -11.67 -15.81
C LYS A 116 8.66 -12.93 -14.97
N ALA A 117 7.81 -13.20 -14.01
CA ALA A 117 7.87 -14.41 -13.24
C ALA A 117 7.92 -15.59 -14.22
N GLN A 118 9.05 -16.26 -14.29
CA GLN A 118 9.10 -17.55 -14.97
C GLN A 118 8.07 -18.41 -14.25
N ALA A 119 7.15 -18.99 -15.00
CA ALA A 119 6.08 -19.83 -14.50
C ALA A 119 6.66 -20.94 -13.60
N SER A 120 6.89 -20.60 -12.36
CA SER A 120 7.32 -21.52 -11.32
C SER A 120 6.05 -22.10 -10.73
N ALA A 121 5.79 -23.36 -11.03
CA ALA A 121 4.82 -24.27 -10.46
C ALA A 121 3.42 -23.69 -10.15
N PRO A 122 2.34 -24.26 -10.70
CA PRO A 122 0.97 -23.73 -10.55
C PRO A 122 0.41 -23.80 -9.11
N ASP A 123 1.17 -24.29 -8.13
CA ASP A 123 0.71 -24.56 -6.77
C ASP A 123 1.37 -23.67 -5.69
N ALA A 124 2.09 -22.58 -6.05
CA ALA A 124 2.61 -21.68 -5.04
C ALA A 124 1.52 -20.70 -4.60
N PRO A 125 1.06 -20.71 -3.33
CA PRO A 125 -0.03 -19.85 -2.84
C PRO A 125 0.32 -18.35 -2.83
N ASP A 126 1.59 -17.98 -3.00
CA ASP A 126 2.08 -16.61 -2.98
C ASP A 126 2.26 -15.99 -4.38
N ALA A 127 1.90 -16.70 -5.45
CA ALA A 127 2.09 -16.21 -6.81
C ALA A 127 1.15 -15.05 -7.21
N LEU A 128 0.09 -14.79 -6.43
CA LEU A 128 -0.87 -13.71 -6.72
C LEU A 128 -0.34 -12.33 -6.30
N ASP A 129 0.46 -12.24 -5.24
CA ASP A 129 0.97 -10.97 -4.71
C ASP A 129 2.28 -10.50 -5.36
N ALA A 130 3.03 -11.43 -5.95
CA ALA A 130 4.22 -11.07 -6.74
C ALA A 130 3.85 -10.49 -8.12
N ALA A 131 2.57 -10.47 -8.47
CA ALA A 131 2.16 -10.38 -9.85
C ALA A 131 1.93 -8.97 -10.37
N SER A 132 1.53 -8.00 -9.56
CA SER A 132 1.21 -6.67 -10.11
C SER A 132 2.34 -5.67 -9.87
N VAL A 133 2.88 -5.13 -10.95
CA VAL A 133 3.80 -4.00 -10.98
C VAL A 133 3.14 -2.84 -11.69
N GLU A 134 1.86 -2.63 -11.38
CA GLU A 134 1.06 -1.54 -11.88
C GLU A 134 1.30 -0.28 -11.03
N PHE A 135 2.39 0.43 -11.30
CA PHE A 135 2.67 1.72 -10.64
C PHE A 135 1.72 2.83 -11.06
N ILE A 136 1.09 2.67 -12.21
CA ILE A 136 -0.02 3.45 -12.74
C ILE A 136 -1.16 2.47 -12.98
N PRO A 137 -2.42 2.79 -12.61
CA PRO A 137 -3.55 1.89 -12.83
C PRO A 137 -3.64 1.42 -14.29
N GLY A 138 -3.69 0.11 -14.48
CA GLY A 138 -3.81 -0.52 -15.79
C GLY A 138 -2.54 -0.53 -16.66
N VAL A 139 -1.39 -0.09 -16.13
CA VAL A 139 -0.09 -0.13 -16.81
C VAL A 139 0.82 -1.14 -16.14
N ASP A 140 1.03 -2.30 -16.74
CA ASP A 140 2.00 -3.29 -16.25
C ASP A 140 3.42 -2.91 -16.70
N PHE A 141 4.25 -2.49 -15.75
CA PHE A 141 5.62 -2.07 -16.02
C PHE A 141 6.55 -3.21 -16.46
N ARG A 142 6.15 -4.47 -16.26
CA ARG A 142 6.89 -5.62 -16.83
C ARG A 142 6.79 -5.65 -18.35
N ASP A 143 5.67 -5.22 -18.90
CA ASP A 143 5.51 -5.14 -20.35
C ASP A 143 6.33 -3.99 -20.91
N ILE A 144 6.37 -2.83 -20.24
CA ILE A 144 7.26 -1.72 -20.58
C ILE A 144 8.73 -2.19 -20.59
N TRP A 145 9.18 -2.88 -19.53
CA TRP A 145 10.56 -3.38 -19.44
C TRP A 145 10.91 -4.45 -20.46
N ALA A 146 9.91 -5.19 -20.96
CA ALA A 146 10.08 -6.21 -22.00
C ALA A 146 10.03 -5.66 -23.42
N THR A 147 9.78 -4.36 -23.61
CA THR A 147 9.75 -3.71 -24.94
C THR A 147 11.15 -3.75 -25.56
N GLU A 148 11.28 -4.25 -26.80
CA GLU A 148 12.58 -4.45 -27.47
C GLU A 148 13.39 -3.16 -27.63
N ASP A 149 12.72 -2.02 -27.82
CA ASP A 149 13.34 -0.73 -28.09
C ASP A 149 13.50 0.17 -26.85
N ILE A 150 13.24 -0.35 -25.63
CA ILE A 150 13.42 0.45 -24.43
C ILE A 150 14.91 0.77 -24.21
N THR A 151 15.22 2.06 -24.13
CA THR A 151 16.59 2.50 -23.88
C THR A 151 16.90 2.56 -22.39
N GLU A 152 18.19 2.47 -22.02
CA GLU A 152 18.62 2.67 -20.63
C GLU A 152 18.23 4.06 -20.10
N ASN A 153 18.31 5.10 -20.96
CA ASN A 153 17.84 6.42 -20.57
C ASN A 153 16.34 6.46 -20.25
N THR A 154 15.51 5.75 -20.99
CA THR A 154 14.07 5.62 -20.70
C THR A 154 13.83 4.92 -19.36
N LYS A 155 14.57 3.85 -19.08
CA LYS A 155 14.52 3.14 -17.81
C LYS A 155 14.91 4.06 -16.64
N ASP A 156 16.00 4.82 -16.79
CA ASP A 156 16.45 5.77 -15.78
C ASP A 156 15.44 6.87 -15.50
N ILE A 157 14.75 7.37 -16.54
CA ILE A 157 13.68 8.36 -16.38
C ILE A 157 12.51 7.74 -15.61
N ILE A 158 12.10 6.52 -15.95
CA ILE A 158 11.04 5.81 -15.22
C ILE A 158 11.43 5.64 -13.75
N TRP A 159 12.65 5.17 -13.45
CA TRP A 159 13.13 5.05 -12.08
C TRP A 159 13.09 6.36 -11.30
N LYS A 160 13.45 7.49 -11.94
CA LYS A 160 13.34 8.81 -11.30
C LYS A 160 11.91 9.15 -10.93
N TYR A 161 10.95 8.92 -11.82
CA TYR A 161 9.54 9.14 -11.51
C TYR A 161 9.06 8.26 -10.36
N LEU A 162 9.39 6.97 -10.37
CA LEU A 162 9.03 6.05 -9.31
C LEU A 162 9.59 6.50 -7.96
N GLN A 163 10.84 6.93 -7.91
CA GLN A 163 11.48 7.46 -6.70
C GLN A 163 10.84 8.76 -6.23
N LEU A 164 10.58 9.72 -7.11
CA LEU A 164 9.94 10.99 -6.77
C LEU A 164 8.52 10.80 -6.22
N ILE A 165 7.73 9.92 -6.84
CA ILE A 165 6.39 9.57 -6.36
C ILE A 165 6.48 8.88 -5.00
N LEU A 166 7.38 7.91 -4.84
CA LEU A 166 7.61 7.25 -3.55
C LEU A 166 7.88 8.25 -2.44
N PHE A 167 8.81 9.18 -2.65
CA PHE A 167 9.17 10.19 -1.64
C PHE A 167 8.01 11.13 -1.33
N SER A 168 7.25 11.56 -2.34
CA SER A 168 6.09 12.43 -2.11
C SER A 168 5.01 11.75 -1.27
N ILE A 169 4.80 10.42 -1.46
CA ILE A 169 3.86 9.64 -0.68
C ILE A 169 4.35 9.47 0.76
N VAL A 170 5.62 9.11 0.92
CA VAL A 170 6.19 8.81 2.24
C VAL A 170 6.26 10.06 3.11
N ASN A 171 6.66 11.20 2.55
CA ASN A 171 6.66 12.47 3.28
C ASN A 171 5.26 12.82 3.79
N ASN A 172 4.24 12.70 2.97
CA ASN A 172 2.85 12.93 3.37
C ASN A 172 2.37 11.95 4.45
N LEU A 173 2.85 10.71 4.44
CA LEU A 173 2.48 9.70 5.44
C LEU A 173 3.18 9.94 6.78
N SER A 174 4.41 10.46 6.77
CA SER A 174 5.15 10.83 8.00
C SER A 174 4.43 11.95 8.75
N ASP A 175 3.90 12.95 8.04
CA ASP A 175 3.11 14.03 8.63
C ASP A 175 1.79 13.55 9.25
N MET A 176 1.25 12.43 8.77
CA MET A 176 0.00 11.83 9.27
C MET A 176 0.19 10.84 10.42
N GLY A 177 1.41 10.64 10.92
CA GLY A 177 1.70 9.78 12.08
C GLY A 177 1.47 8.28 11.84
N SER A 178 1.27 7.86 10.59
CA SER A 178 0.92 6.47 10.23
C SER A 178 2.12 5.53 10.06
N PHE A 179 3.34 6.04 10.13
CA PHE A 179 4.57 5.30 9.83
C PHE A 179 5.52 5.13 11.03
N GLY A 180 5.00 4.69 12.18
CA GLY A 180 5.79 4.53 13.40
C GLY A 180 7.04 3.63 13.26
N ASP A 181 7.04 2.66 12.36
CA ASP A 181 8.21 1.78 12.15
C ASP A 181 9.01 2.15 10.88
N THR A 182 8.39 2.76 9.88
CA THR A 182 9.10 3.15 8.66
C THR A 182 9.85 4.47 8.84
N ALA A 183 9.38 5.36 9.72
CA ALA A 183 10.13 6.57 10.11
C ALA A 183 11.52 6.24 10.69
N LYS A 184 11.63 5.13 11.44
CA LYS A 184 12.91 4.63 11.95
C LYS A 184 13.84 4.11 10.85
N LEU A 185 13.29 3.66 9.72
CA LEU A 185 14.08 3.26 8.55
C LEU A 185 14.66 4.48 7.84
N PHE A 186 13.95 5.63 7.86
CA PHE A 186 14.45 6.89 7.32
C PHE A 186 15.54 7.53 8.18
N GLU A 187 15.47 7.40 9.51
CA GLU A 187 16.55 7.84 10.41
C GLU A 187 17.86 7.05 10.20
N ALA A 188 17.76 5.85 9.62
CA ALA A 188 18.91 5.00 9.32
C ALA A 188 19.52 5.26 7.92
N ILE A 189 18.82 6.00 7.06
CA ILE A 189 19.34 6.40 5.74
C ILE A 189 19.97 7.78 5.92
N ASP A 190 21.31 7.85 5.79
CA ASP A 190 22.02 9.12 5.84
C ASP A 190 21.53 10.01 4.69
N ASP A 191 20.97 11.20 5.04
CA ASP A 191 20.46 12.21 4.10
C ASP A 191 21.49 12.58 3.02
N ASN A 192 22.78 12.43 3.31
CA ASN A 192 23.85 12.68 2.36
C ASN A 192 23.99 11.58 1.28
N GLU A 193 23.79 10.31 1.62
CA GLU A 193 23.81 9.23 0.61
C GLU A 193 22.64 9.35 -0.36
N LEU A 194 21.48 9.76 0.14
CA LEU A 194 20.29 9.94 -0.68
C LEU A 194 20.45 11.10 -1.67
N LYS A 195 20.99 12.24 -1.21
CA LYS A 195 21.25 13.40 -2.07
C LYS A 195 22.32 13.12 -3.11
N THR A 196 23.39 12.45 -2.74
CA THR A 196 24.49 12.12 -3.66
C THR A 196 24.02 11.21 -4.80
N LYS A 197 23.12 10.27 -4.52
CA LYS A 197 22.58 9.37 -5.55
C LYS A 197 21.47 9.98 -6.41
N LEU A 198 20.83 11.07 -5.97
CA LEU A 198 19.83 11.81 -6.76
C LEU A 198 20.49 12.89 -7.66
N GLU A 199 21.75 13.26 -7.40
CA GLU A 199 22.51 14.26 -8.18
C GLU A 199 23.43 13.62 -9.23
N GLU A 200 23.64 12.30 -9.21
CA GLU A 200 24.34 11.54 -10.27
C GLU A 200 23.40 11.09 -11.39
#